data_c0ae3aff3c12d350d728a084966f87e2
#
_entry.id   c0ae3aff3c12d350d728a084966f87e2
#
_cell.length_a   1.000
_cell.length_b   1.000
_cell.length_c   1.000
_cell.angle_alpha   90.00
_cell.angle_beta   90.00
_cell.angle_gamma   90.00
#
_symmetry.space_group_name_H-M   'P 1'
#
loop_
_entity.id
_entity.type
_entity.pdbx_description
1 polymer ?
#
loop_
_entity_poly.entity_id
_entity_poly.type
_entity_poly.pdbx_seq_one_letter_code
_entity_poly.pdbx_strand_id
1 'polypeptide(L)'
;MSRDASPIATGRGNGARRGADVLARLQRRPPALWYQGEPVADVTTHPAFRGGVATLAELYDVQWEHAATCLVESPTGNRVGRAFLQPRTRGELESVTAAMRVSAHHTHGMMGRAPDYLNRALSAFAAGADFLAAADPRFGANAVRLHAELREHDLCLTHSLLTPQSNRAVGPSQQKDAFIAARVATEDDSGVVIRGARMLATLPMADAIMVFPSTLLKNTPDDAPYAFGVIIATDTPGLKFICRESIDYGRSRFDHPLGSRFEEMDAVVVFDDVRVPWENVLLYRDVERCNNAYARTGAAAGMAHQVVVKNIAKTEFVLGLAHLLVESIGADAFQHVQEKLAEIWITLETMRAFLRAAEADAAADEFGVFRPAWNPLDAARNLFPQLYPRMIEILQQLGASGLVAMPTAADLTGPLVDDIRRYYQAARADALDRIPLFRLAWDTALSAFAGRQVLYERFFFGDPVRMAGALVTTHSSEIRGYADRIREIIRTTVDDT
;
A
#
# COMPACT_ATOMS: atom_id res chain seq x y z
N MET A 1 7.98 35.22 5.61
CA MET A 1 6.99 34.23 6.09
C MET A 1 7.78 33.10 6.72
N SER A 2 7.48 32.75 7.97
CA SER A 2 8.12 31.62 8.66
C SER A 2 7.92 30.36 7.79
N ARG A 3 9.03 29.62 7.53
CA ARG A 3 8.99 28.32 6.81
C ARG A 3 8.83 27.15 7.78
N ASP A 4 8.20 27.38 8.94
CA ASP A 4 7.98 26.33 9.92
C ASP A 4 7.03 25.27 9.38
N ALA A 5 7.26 24.02 9.77
CA ALA A 5 6.41 22.91 9.36
C ALA A 5 4.96 23.14 9.80
N SER A 6 4.01 22.83 8.92
CA SER A 6 2.61 22.80 9.30
C SER A 6 2.37 21.74 10.39
N PRO A 7 1.60 22.03 11.45
CA PRO A 7 1.23 21.02 12.43
C PRO A 7 0.50 19.87 11.72
N ILE A 8 0.77 18.61 12.10
CA ILE A 8 0.11 17.45 11.50
C ILE A 8 -1.39 17.49 11.83
N ALA A 9 -1.73 17.78 13.09
CA ALA A 9 -3.09 18.00 13.53
C ALA A 9 -3.20 19.31 14.32
N THR A 10 -4.41 19.81 14.49
CA THR A 10 -4.70 21.01 15.28
C THR A 10 -5.85 20.74 16.24
N GLY A 11 -5.70 21.23 17.48
CA GLY A 11 -6.69 21.06 18.52
C GLY A 11 -6.71 19.66 19.13
N ARG A 12 -7.77 19.34 19.88
CA ARG A 12 -7.97 18.03 20.51
C ARG A 12 -8.61 17.08 19.49
N GLY A 13 -8.08 15.86 19.35
CA GLY A 13 -8.65 14.81 18.52
C GLY A 13 -10.02 14.35 19.04
N ASN A 14 -10.94 14.09 18.14
CA ASN A 14 -12.32 13.69 18.43
C ASN A 14 -12.58 12.20 18.06
N GLY A 15 -11.53 11.44 17.76
CA GLY A 15 -11.62 10.04 17.36
C GLY A 15 -11.89 9.87 15.86
N ALA A 16 -12.54 8.75 15.53
CA ALA A 16 -12.78 8.32 14.16
C ALA A 16 -13.55 9.34 13.34
N ARG A 17 -13.00 9.69 12.18
CA ARG A 17 -13.60 10.63 11.22
C ARG A 17 -14.68 9.93 10.38
N ARG A 18 -15.50 10.76 9.72
CA ARG A 18 -16.37 10.39 8.60
C ARG A 18 -15.81 10.91 7.29
N GLY A 19 -16.32 10.41 6.18
CA GLY A 19 -15.91 10.88 4.86
C GLY A 19 -16.05 12.40 4.68
N ALA A 20 -17.12 13.00 5.20
CA ALA A 20 -17.30 14.45 5.19
C ALA A 20 -16.18 15.22 5.92
N ASP A 21 -15.64 14.67 7.01
CA ASP A 21 -14.54 15.29 7.77
C ASP A 21 -13.24 15.25 6.95
N VAL A 22 -13.00 14.15 6.22
CA VAL A 22 -11.85 14.00 5.31
C VAL A 22 -11.93 15.04 4.18
N LEU A 23 -13.07 15.15 3.51
CA LEU A 23 -13.27 16.13 2.44
C LEU A 23 -13.11 17.56 2.93
N ALA A 24 -13.72 17.90 4.08
CA ALA A 24 -13.61 19.24 4.68
C ALA A 24 -12.17 19.58 5.09
N ARG A 25 -11.39 18.59 5.55
CA ARG A 25 -9.96 18.79 5.85
C ARG A 25 -9.16 19.05 4.59
N LEU A 26 -9.34 18.26 3.53
CA LEU A 26 -8.64 18.41 2.25
C LEU A 26 -8.92 19.77 1.59
N GLN A 27 -10.14 20.30 1.74
CA GLN A 27 -10.49 21.63 1.27
C GLN A 27 -9.85 22.75 2.07
N ARG A 28 -9.79 22.62 3.42
CA ARG A 28 -9.18 23.63 4.29
C ARG A 28 -7.65 23.65 4.24
N ARG A 29 -7.04 22.49 4.05
CA ARG A 29 -5.58 22.27 4.05
C ARG A 29 -5.22 21.36 2.89
N PRO A 30 -5.27 21.85 1.64
CA PRO A 30 -4.94 21.03 0.48
C PRO A 30 -3.46 20.61 0.54
N PRO A 31 -3.15 19.34 0.21
CA PRO A 31 -1.77 18.90 0.07
C PRO A 31 -1.09 19.65 -1.08
N ALA A 32 0.24 19.78 -0.99
CA ALA A 32 1.04 20.53 -1.95
C ALA A 32 1.22 19.78 -3.30
N LEU A 33 0.11 19.43 -3.98
CA LEU A 33 0.11 18.68 -5.22
C LEU A 33 0.31 19.56 -6.46
N TRP A 34 1.07 19.04 -7.40
CA TRP A 34 1.29 19.62 -8.72
C TRP A 34 0.86 18.61 -9.79
N TYR A 35 0.04 19.03 -10.73
CA TYR A 35 -0.47 18.21 -11.82
C TYR A 35 -0.41 18.99 -13.15
N GLN A 36 0.22 18.40 -14.16
CA GLN A 36 0.39 19.03 -15.48
C GLN A 36 1.02 20.44 -15.45
N GLY A 37 1.96 20.66 -14.51
CA GLY A 37 2.68 21.93 -14.36
C GLY A 37 2.01 22.95 -13.46
N GLU A 38 0.79 22.70 -12.98
CA GLU A 38 0.01 23.63 -12.16
C GLU A 38 -0.22 23.09 -10.73
N PRO A 39 -0.29 23.96 -9.71
CA PRO A 39 -0.68 23.56 -8.37
C PRO A 39 -2.17 23.18 -8.33
N VAL A 40 -2.49 22.09 -7.64
CA VAL A 40 -3.88 21.63 -7.45
C VAL A 40 -4.50 22.36 -6.27
N ALA A 41 -5.46 23.23 -6.54
CA ALA A 41 -6.11 24.04 -5.51
C ALA A 41 -7.10 23.23 -4.66
N ASP A 42 -7.86 22.31 -5.26
CA ASP A 42 -8.85 21.47 -4.59
C ASP A 42 -8.86 20.06 -5.20
N VAL A 43 -8.34 19.11 -4.44
CA VAL A 43 -8.30 17.69 -4.82
C VAL A 43 -9.68 17.02 -4.82
N THR A 44 -10.64 17.59 -4.10
CA THR A 44 -11.99 17.01 -3.94
C THR A 44 -12.84 17.18 -5.20
N THR A 45 -12.51 18.17 -6.01
CA THR A 45 -13.22 18.52 -7.27
C THR A 45 -12.39 18.31 -8.51
N HIS A 46 -11.06 18.29 -8.38
CA HIS A 46 -10.17 18.16 -9.53
C HIS A 46 -10.34 16.79 -10.23
N PRO A 47 -10.55 16.75 -11.56
CA PRO A 47 -10.87 15.52 -12.31
C PRO A 47 -9.89 14.36 -12.08
N ALA A 48 -8.58 14.64 -11.97
CA ALA A 48 -7.55 13.62 -11.78
C ALA A 48 -7.50 13.02 -10.36
N PHE A 49 -8.20 13.59 -9.38
CA PHE A 49 -8.09 13.16 -7.97
C PHE A 49 -9.44 12.81 -7.33
N ARG A 50 -10.53 13.45 -7.78
CA ARG A 50 -11.85 13.36 -7.14
C ARG A 50 -12.34 11.93 -6.93
N GLY A 51 -12.04 11.02 -7.85
CA GLY A 51 -12.45 9.61 -7.75
C GLY A 51 -11.76 8.87 -6.61
N GLY A 52 -10.43 8.95 -6.54
CA GLY A 52 -9.65 8.38 -5.45
C GLY A 52 -9.94 9.04 -4.09
N VAL A 53 -10.15 10.37 -4.09
CA VAL A 53 -10.55 11.13 -2.89
C VAL A 53 -11.94 10.70 -2.39
N ALA A 54 -12.90 10.50 -3.29
CA ALA A 54 -14.23 10.01 -2.93
C ALA A 54 -14.15 8.60 -2.29
N THR A 55 -13.37 7.70 -2.86
CA THR A 55 -13.18 6.36 -2.27
C THR A 55 -12.44 6.42 -0.93
N LEU A 56 -11.45 7.32 -0.80
CA LEU A 56 -10.82 7.55 0.50
C LEU A 56 -11.85 8.00 1.55
N ALA A 57 -12.73 8.94 1.20
CA ALA A 57 -13.81 9.39 2.08
C ALA A 57 -14.80 8.25 2.39
N GLU A 58 -15.19 7.45 1.39
CA GLU A 58 -16.05 6.28 1.57
C GLU A 58 -15.45 5.28 2.58
N LEU A 59 -14.13 5.05 2.60
CA LEU A 59 -13.49 4.17 3.58
C LEU A 59 -13.68 4.65 5.03
N TYR A 60 -13.74 5.97 5.25
CA TYR A 60 -14.02 6.55 6.58
C TYR A 60 -15.51 6.44 6.96
N ASP A 61 -16.42 6.41 5.99
CA ASP A 61 -17.85 6.14 6.27
C ASP A 61 -18.07 4.65 6.55
N VAL A 62 -17.45 3.76 5.76
CA VAL A 62 -17.50 2.30 5.93
C VAL A 62 -17.01 1.86 7.31
N GLN A 63 -15.99 2.50 7.89
CA GLN A 63 -15.59 2.18 9.26
C GLN A 63 -16.69 2.45 10.29
N TRP A 64 -17.62 3.40 10.03
CA TRP A 64 -18.77 3.66 10.88
C TRP A 64 -19.94 2.73 10.58
N GLU A 65 -20.15 2.34 9.33
CA GLU A 65 -21.13 1.31 8.96
C GLU A 65 -20.82 -0.02 9.64
N HIS A 66 -19.52 -0.34 9.77
CA HIS A 66 -19.01 -1.52 10.45
C HIS A 66 -18.36 -1.20 11.81
N ALA A 67 -18.93 -0.26 12.56
CA ALA A 67 -18.32 0.31 13.76
C ALA A 67 -17.91 -0.71 14.83
N ALA A 68 -18.67 -1.81 15.00
CA ALA A 68 -18.32 -2.88 15.94
C ALA A 68 -17.01 -3.60 15.55
N THR A 69 -16.73 -3.71 14.24
CA THR A 69 -15.54 -4.35 13.69
C THR A 69 -14.39 -3.36 13.52
N CYS A 70 -14.66 -2.17 12.98
CA CYS A 70 -13.61 -1.24 12.53
C CYS A 70 -13.17 -0.24 13.60
N LEU A 71 -13.96 0.00 14.63
CA LEU A 71 -13.63 0.98 15.67
C LEU A 71 -13.33 0.29 17.01
N VAL A 72 -12.50 0.96 17.83
CA VAL A 72 -12.13 0.54 19.18
C VAL A 72 -12.02 1.77 20.06
N GLU A 73 -12.24 1.62 21.36
CA GLU A 73 -12.02 2.70 22.34
C GLU A 73 -10.53 2.93 22.55
N SER A 74 -10.10 4.19 22.48
CA SER A 74 -8.74 4.62 22.75
C SER A 74 -8.53 4.90 24.24
N PRO A 75 -7.28 5.05 24.71
CA PRO A 75 -6.99 5.44 26.11
C PRO A 75 -7.59 6.80 26.51
N THR A 76 -8.01 7.63 25.57
CA THR A 76 -8.68 8.91 25.86
C THR A 76 -10.21 8.81 25.93
N GLY A 77 -10.77 7.61 25.72
CA GLY A 77 -12.20 7.35 25.68
C GLY A 77 -12.85 7.64 24.31
N ASN A 78 -12.09 8.06 23.29
CA ASN A 78 -12.61 8.24 21.95
C ASN A 78 -12.72 6.90 21.21
N ARG A 79 -13.68 6.77 20.29
CA ARG A 79 -13.69 5.68 19.31
C ARG A 79 -12.72 6.03 18.17
N VAL A 80 -11.76 5.14 17.90
CA VAL A 80 -10.72 5.33 16.89
C VAL A 80 -10.65 4.14 15.94
N GLY A 81 -10.03 4.31 14.77
CA GLY A 81 -9.82 3.21 13.82
C GLY A 81 -9.03 2.05 14.44
N ARG A 82 -9.57 0.81 14.32
CA ARG A 82 -8.94 -0.39 14.88
C ARG A 82 -7.55 -0.69 14.30
N ALA A 83 -7.23 -0.18 13.13
CA ALA A 83 -5.90 -0.29 12.56
C ALA A 83 -4.79 0.35 13.42
N PHE A 84 -5.13 1.28 14.31
CA PHE A 84 -4.20 1.86 15.28
C PHE A 84 -3.97 0.99 16.53
N LEU A 85 -4.74 -0.07 16.71
CA LEU A 85 -4.57 -0.97 17.86
C LEU A 85 -3.18 -1.63 17.82
N GLN A 86 -2.54 -1.72 18.99
CA GLN A 86 -1.37 -2.53 19.25
C GLN A 86 -1.84 -3.83 19.92
N PRO A 87 -2.11 -4.93 19.19
CA PRO A 87 -2.71 -6.12 19.77
C PRO A 87 -1.84 -6.70 20.89
N ARG A 88 -2.45 -7.11 21.98
CA ARG A 88 -1.80 -7.79 23.12
C ARG A 88 -2.21 -9.26 23.23
N THR A 89 -3.26 -9.63 22.51
CA THR A 89 -3.83 -10.99 22.52
C THR A 89 -4.14 -11.45 21.09
N ARG A 90 -4.33 -12.76 20.94
CA ARG A 90 -4.78 -13.36 19.68
C ARG A 90 -6.12 -12.75 19.21
N GLY A 91 -7.08 -12.62 20.11
CA GLY A 91 -8.41 -12.06 19.77
C GLY A 91 -8.33 -10.61 19.29
N GLU A 92 -7.43 -9.81 19.86
CA GLU A 92 -7.18 -8.45 19.36
C GLU A 92 -6.54 -8.45 17.97
N LEU A 93 -5.58 -9.35 17.70
CA LEU A 93 -5.00 -9.51 16.35
C LEU A 93 -6.07 -9.92 15.32
N GLU A 94 -6.90 -10.91 15.66
CA GLU A 94 -8.01 -11.35 14.80
C GLU A 94 -9.01 -10.21 14.55
N SER A 95 -9.26 -9.38 15.56
CA SER A 95 -10.13 -8.20 15.40
C SER A 95 -9.55 -7.15 14.46
N VAL A 96 -8.23 -6.95 14.46
CA VAL A 96 -7.53 -6.08 13.49
C VAL A 96 -7.64 -6.65 12.07
N THR A 97 -7.47 -7.96 11.92
CA THR A 97 -7.67 -8.65 10.62
C THR A 97 -9.09 -8.44 10.10
N ALA A 98 -10.09 -8.59 10.97
CA ALA A 98 -11.49 -8.39 10.58
C ALA A 98 -11.74 -6.95 10.08
N ALA A 99 -11.16 -5.94 10.74
CA ALA A 99 -11.27 -4.55 10.29
C ALA A 99 -10.58 -4.31 8.94
N MET A 100 -9.37 -4.84 8.74
CA MET A 100 -8.66 -4.76 7.46
C MET A 100 -9.42 -5.43 6.32
N ARG A 101 -10.14 -6.55 6.59
CA ARG A 101 -11.00 -7.21 5.58
C ARG A 101 -12.13 -6.31 5.11
N VAL A 102 -12.74 -5.52 5.99
CA VAL A 102 -13.81 -4.56 5.60
C VAL A 102 -13.27 -3.56 4.58
N SER A 103 -12.15 -2.91 4.86
CA SER A 103 -11.51 -1.96 3.94
C SER A 103 -11.08 -2.62 2.63
N ALA A 104 -10.50 -3.83 2.71
CA ALA A 104 -10.03 -4.57 1.55
C ALA A 104 -11.18 -4.99 0.62
N HIS A 105 -12.30 -5.47 1.17
CA HIS A 105 -13.47 -5.85 0.37
C HIS A 105 -14.16 -4.63 -0.25
N HIS A 106 -14.27 -3.50 0.47
CA HIS A 106 -14.85 -2.27 -0.07
C HIS A 106 -14.11 -1.78 -1.33
N THR A 107 -12.78 -1.91 -1.33
CA THR A 107 -11.94 -1.52 -2.47
C THR A 107 -11.63 -2.69 -3.41
N HIS A 108 -12.15 -3.87 -3.19
CA HIS A 108 -11.80 -5.11 -3.92
C HIS A 108 -10.28 -5.34 -3.95
N GLY A 109 -9.56 -4.90 -2.93
CA GLY A 109 -8.11 -4.95 -2.86
C GLY A 109 -7.38 -4.03 -3.84
N MET A 110 -8.07 -3.11 -4.53
CA MET A 110 -7.46 -2.25 -5.56
C MET A 110 -6.72 -1.05 -4.97
N MET A 111 -7.05 -0.60 -3.77
CA MET A 111 -6.29 0.43 -3.04
C MET A 111 -5.27 -0.21 -2.10
N GLY A 112 -4.00 -0.17 -2.48
CA GLY A 112 -2.93 -0.75 -1.68
C GLY A 112 -2.48 0.13 -0.53
N ARG A 113 -2.76 1.45 -0.60
CA ARG A 113 -2.43 2.46 0.41
C ARG A 113 -3.66 2.96 1.16
N ALA A 114 -4.68 2.10 1.34
CA ALA A 114 -5.75 2.39 2.28
C ALA A 114 -5.19 2.76 3.67
N PRO A 115 -5.89 3.59 4.46
CA PRO A 115 -5.35 4.16 5.71
C PRO A 115 -4.80 3.11 6.68
N ASP A 116 -5.39 1.92 6.75
CA ASP A 116 -4.98 0.81 7.62
C ASP A 116 -3.53 0.34 7.37
N TYR A 117 -3.02 0.44 6.15
CA TYR A 117 -1.67 -0.01 5.80
C TYR A 117 -0.57 0.72 6.60
N LEU A 118 -0.58 2.06 6.60
CA LEU A 118 0.41 2.85 7.32
C LEU A 118 0.07 3.06 8.79
N ASN A 119 -1.21 3.01 9.16
CA ASN A 119 -1.62 3.00 10.56
C ASN A 119 -1.01 1.78 11.29
N ARG A 120 -0.93 0.60 10.63
CA ARG A 120 -0.23 -0.57 11.17
C ARG A 120 1.28 -0.33 11.35
N ALA A 121 1.93 0.34 10.40
CA ALA A 121 3.35 0.69 10.51
C ALA A 121 3.61 1.65 11.66
N LEU A 122 2.83 2.72 11.76
CA LEU A 122 2.94 3.71 12.84
C LEU A 122 2.70 3.09 14.23
N SER A 123 1.69 2.22 14.35
CA SER A 123 1.40 1.49 15.59
C SER A 123 2.59 0.63 16.02
N ALA A 124 3.28 0.01 15.05
CA ALA A 124 4.47 -0.79 15.32
C ALA A 124 5.68 0.08 15.71
N PHE A 125 5.89 1.23 15.07
CA PHE A 125 6.94 2.18 15.49
C PHE A 125 6.71 2.70 16.91
N ALA A 126 5.47 3.02 17.26
CA ALA A 126 5.14 3.46 18.62
C ALA A 126 5.31 2.34 19.66
N ALA A 127 4.98 1.10 19.31
CA ALA A 127 5.22 -0.05 20.20
C ALA A 127 6.72 -0.32 20.37
N GLY A 128 7.50 -0.20 19.29
CA GLY A 128 8.96 -0.34 19.28
C GLY A 128 9.70 0.97 19.63
N ALA A 129 9.11 1.85 20.42
CA ALA A 129 9.68 3.15 20.78
C ALA A 129 11.08 3.03 21.41
N ASP A 130 11.34 1.99 22.20
CA ASP A 130 12.66 1.75 22.83
C ASP A 130 13.76 1.52 21.80
N PHE A 131 13.45 0.86 20.68
CA PHE A 131 14.39 0.71 19.58
C PHE A 131 14.77 2.06 18.96
N LEU A 132 13.83 2.98 18.80
CA LEU A 132 14.07 4.33 18.29
C LEU A 132 14.79 5.20 19.34
N ALA A 133 14.38 5.09 20.61
CA ALA A 133 14.95 5.85 21.72
C ALA A 133 16.42 5.51 22.00
N ALA A 134 16.88 4.33 21.60
CA ALA A 134 18.28 3.94 21.77
C ALA A 134 19.26 4.75 20.87
N ALA A 135 18.77 5.46 19.83
CA ALA A 135 19.54 6.46 19.09
C ALA A 135 19.50 7.83 19.80
N ASP A 136 18.33 8.26 20.20
CA ASP A 136 18.05 9.46 20.97
C ASP A 136 16.69 9.27 21.68
N PRO A 137 16.59 9.49 23.01
CA PRO A 137 15.35 9.29 23.76
C PRO A 137 14.14 10.06 23.18
N ARG A 138 14.40 11.22 22.54
CA ARG A 138 13.34 12.02 21.88
C ARG A 138 12.63 11.23 20.79
N PHE A 139 13.32 10.39 20.03
CA PHE A 139 12.74 9.71 18.87
C PHE A 139 11.71 8.65 19.28
N GLY A 140 11.96 7.93 20.37
CA GLY A 140 10.96 7.03 20.94
C GLY A 140 9.72 7.79 21.47
N ALA A 141 9.93 8.89 22.21
CA ALA A 141 8.84 9.74 22.70
C ALA A 141 8.02 10.33 21.52
N ASN A 142 8.68 10.74 20.45
CA ASN A 142 8.02 11.26 19.24
C ASN A 142 7.15 10.18 18.57
N ALA A 143 7.63 8.94 18.46
CA ALA A 143 6.85 7.84 17.87
C ALA A 143 5.55 7.59 18.65
N VAL A 144 5.63 7.57 19.99
CA VAL A 144 4.45 7.41 20.86
C VAL A 144 3.49 8.60 20.72
N ARG A 145 4.01 9.83 20.76
CA ARG A 145 3.20 11.05 20.60
C ARG A 145 2.52 11.11 19.23
N LEU A 146 3.28 10.89 18.16
CA LEU A 146 2.73 10.92 16.80
C LEU A 146 1.68 9.82 16.58
N HIS A 147 1.89 8.62 17.12
CA HIS A 147 0.87 7.58 17.07
C HIS A 147 -0.41 8.01 17.79
N ALA A 148 -0.29 8.57 18.98
CA ALA A 148 -1.46 9.05 19.75
C ALA A 148 -2.17 10.17 18.98
N GLU A 149 -1.44 11.15 18.46
CA GLU A 149 -1.98 12.26 17.68
C GLU A 149 -2.73 11.79 16.43
N LEU A 150 -2.08 10.95 15.59
CA LEU A 150 -2.70 10.48 14.35
C LEU A 150 -3.90 9.58 14.63
N ARG A 151 -3.85 8.77 15.67
CA ARG A 151 -4.97 7.92 16.11
C ARG A 151 -6.16 8.75 16.58
N GLU A 152 -5.95 9.73 17.46
CA GLU A 152 -7.03 10.54 18.02
C GLU A 152 -7.66 11.50 17.01
N HIS A 153 -6.96 11.81 15.93
CA HIS A 153 -7.46 12.60 14.81
C HIS A 153 -7.85 11.74 13.60
N ASP A 154 -7.65 10.42 13.68
CA ASP A 154 -7.92 9.45 12.62
C ASP A 154 -7.34 9.87 11.26
N LEU A 155 -6.03 10.23 11.26
CA LEU A 155 -5.37 10.77 10.08
C LEU A 155 -4.86 9.66 9.14
N CYS A 156 -4.94 9.95 7.85
CA CYS A 156 -4.39 9.12 6.79
C CYS A 156 -2.92 9.46 6.55
N LEU A 157 -2.10 8.41 6.41
CA LEU A 157 -0.70 8.53 6.04
C LEU A 157 -0.45 8.08 4.60
N THR A 158 0.45 8.78 3.92
CA THR A 158 1.24 8.23 2.82
C THR A 158 2.68 8.03 3.25
N HIS A 159 3.50 7.37 2.45
CA HIS A 159 4.93 7.27 2.72
C HIS A 159 5.78 7.40 1.45
N SER A 160 7.07 7.70 1.65
CA SER A 160 8.05 7.64 0.58
C SER A 160 9.39 7.13 1.11
N LEU A 161 9.91 6.09 0.45
CA LEU A 161 11.11 5.37 0.85
C LEU A 161 12.21 5.44 -0.21
N LEU A 162 11.84 5.45 -1.49
CA LEU A 162 12.77 5.32 -2.59
C LEU A 162 13.45 6.65 -2.93
N THR A 163 14.72 6.60 -3.28
CA THR A 163 15.40 7.73 -3.92
C THR A 163 15.03 7.81 -5.40
N PRO A 164 15.11 8.99 -6.03
CA PRO A 164 14.99 9.08 -7.50
C PRO A 164 15.99 8.14 -8.17
N GLN A 165 15.51 7.40 -9.18
CA GLN A 165 16.32 6.38 -9.87
C GLN A 165 17.19 6.98 -10.98
N SER A 166 17.92 8.05 -10.68
CA SER A 166 18.77 8.76 -11.65
C SER A 166 19.97 7.93 -12.08
N ASN A 167 20.63 7.27 -11.13
CA ASN A 167 21.64 6.26 -11.39
C ASN A 167 21.47 5.10 -10.39
N ARG A 168 21.02 3.96 -10.88
CA ARG A 168 20.76 2.76 -10.05
C ARG A 168 22.02 1.98 -9.68
N ALA A 169 23.15 2.27 -10.31
CA ALA A 169 24.41 1.57 -10.04
C ALA A 169 25.12 2.07 -8.76
N VAL A 170 24.69 3.22 -8.23
CA VAL A 170 25.36 3.86 -7.08
C VAL A 170 24.35 4.22 -5.98
N GLY A 171 24.88 4.39 -4.75
CA GLY A 171 24.09 4.84 -3.60
C GLY A 171 23.71 6.32 -3.66
N PRO A 172 22.88 6.78 -2.71
CA PRO A 172 22.41 8.17 -2.69
C PRO A 172 23.54 9.19 -2.53
N SER A 173 24.57 8.89 -1.74
CA SER A 173 25.75 9.76 -1.55
C SER A 173 26.68 9.83 -2.77
N GLN A 174 26.55 8.89 -3.71
CA GLN A 174 27.40 8.78 -4.89
C GLN A 174 26.71 9.30 -6.18
N GLN A 175 25.53 9.91 -6.05
CA GLN A 175 24.84 10.54 -7.18
C GLN A 175 25.63 11.78 -7.66
N LYS A 176 25.39 12.18 -8.92
CA LYS A 176 26.07 13.34 -9.53
C LYS A 176 25.85 14.63 -8.74
N ASP A 177 24.70 14.79 -8.11
CA ASP A 177 24.34 15.89 -7.23
C ASP A 177 23.85 15.30 -5.90
N ALA A 178 24.36 15.83 -4.79
CA ALA A 178 24.04 15.38 -3.44
C ALA A 178 22.55 15.55 -3.08
N PHE A 179 21.81 16.41 -3.78
CA PHE A 179 20.39 16.69 -3.54
C PHE A 179 19.44 15.99 -4.54
N ILE A 180 19.94 15.09 -5.39
CA ILE A 180 19.04 14.22 -6.17
C ILE A 180 18.18 13.37 -5.23
N ALA A 181 18.78 12.78 -4.19
CA ALA A 181 18.07 12.10 -3.12
C ALA A 181 17.84 13.05 -1.94
N ALA A 182 16.65 12.99 -1.33
CA ALA A 182 16.37 13.79 -0.15
C ALA A 182 17.34 13.45 1.00
N ARG A 183 17.96 14.48 1.55
CA ARG A 183 18.91 14.41 2.67
C ARG A 183 18.71 15.58 3.63
N VAL A 184 19.21 15.44 4.84
CA VAL A 184 19.34 16.57 5.75
C VAL A 184 20.43 17.49 5.22
N ALA A 185 20.04 18.73 4.92
CA ALA A 185 20.94 19.79 4.43
C ALA A 185 21.58 20.56 5.57
N THR A 186 20.78 20.96 6.57
CA THR A 186 21.20 21.67 7.78
C THR A 186 20.38 21.22 8.98
N GLU A 187 20.87 21.53 10.17
CA GLU A 187 20.18 21.32 11.44
C GLU A 187 20.46 22.48 12.40
N ASP A 188 19.54 22.70 13.34
CA ASP A 188 19.68 23.63 14.45
C ASP A 188 18.87 23.13 15.68
N ASP A 189 18.81 23.93 16.76
CA ASP A 189 18.13 23.55 17.99
C ASP A 189 16.63 23.29 17.80
N SER A 190 16.00 23.79 16.73
CA SER A 190 14.57 23.66 16.46
C SER A 190 14.21 22.48 15.54
N GLY A 191 15.18 21.94 14.79
CA GLY A 191 14.89 20.85 13.87
C GLY A 191 15.93 20.67 12.77
N VAL A 192 15.52 19.97 11.71
CA VAL A 192 16.31 19.70 10.52
C VAL A 192 15.70 20.33 9.28
N VAL A 193 16.53 20.68 8.30
CA VAL A 193 16.09 21.13 6.97
C VAL A 193 16.39 20.01 5.96
N ILE A 194 15.38 19.57 5.24
CA ILE A 194 15.50 18.52 4.24
C ILE A 194 15.44 19.14 2.85
N ARG A 195 16.39 18.74 1.98
CA ARG A 195 16.43 19.10 0.55
C ARG A 195 16.63 17.87 -0.32
N GLY A 196 16.05 17.90 -1.56
CA GLY A 196 16.16 16.83 -2.55
C GLY A 196 14.83 16.16 -2.82
N ALA A 197 14.82 14.94 -3.32
CA ALA A 197 13.58 14.26 -3.68
C ALA A 197 13.51 12.81 -3.20
N ARG A 198 12.29 12.31 -3.09
CA ARG A 198 11.94 10.90 -2.89
C ARG A 198 10.93 10.46 -3.94
N MET A 199 10.98 9.19 -4.34
CA MET A 199 10.02 8.62 -5.26
C MET A 199 8.93 7.86 -4.55
N LEU A 200 7.79 7.90 -5.21
CA LEU A 200 6.53 7.21 -5.02
C LEU A 200 5.92 7.42 -3.64
N ALA A 201 5.41 8.64 -3.43
CA ALA A 201 4.27 8.79 -2.55
C ALA A 201 3.03 8.34 -3.33
N THR A 202 2.48 7.18 -2.96
CA THR A 202 1.18 6.71 -3.44
C THR A 202 0.11 7.20 -2.47
N LEU A 203 -1.00 7.69 -2.98
CA LEU A 203 -2.04 8.41 -2.23
C LEU A 203 -1.50 9.73 -1.65
N PRO A 204 -0.96 10.65 -2.48
CA PRO A 204 -0.41 11.91 -1.99
C PRO A 204 -1.47 12.87 -1.42
N MET A 205 -2.77 12.54 -1.54
CA MET A 205 -3.90 13.23 -0.91
C MET A 205 -4.06 12.91 0.59
N ALA A 206 -3.19 12.12 1.18
CA ALA A 206 -3.18 11.83 2.62
C ALA A 206 -2.96 13.09 3.48
N ASP A 207 -3.23 12.98 4.78
CA ASP A 207 -3.06 14.07 5.74
C ASP A 207 -1.59 14.35 6.04
N ALA A 208 -0.77 13.29 6.13
CA ALA A 208 0.65 13.39 6.42
C ALA A 208 1.47 12.38 5.61
N ILE A 209 2.76 12.64 5.49
CA ILE A 209 3.72 11.76 4.85
C ILE A 209 4.77 11.26 5.86
N MET A 210 4.98 9.96 5.88
CA MET A 210 6.07 9.29 6.57
C MET A 210 7.23 9.07 5.61
N VAL A 211 8.39 9.64 5.89
CA VAL A 211 9.59 9.57 5.05
C VAL A 211 10.67 8.79 5.78
N PHE A 212 11.11 7.69 5.17
CA PHE A 212 12.25 6.89 5.62
C PHE A 212 13.18 6.61 4.44
N PRO A 213 14.45 6.29 4.67
CA PRO A 213 15.29 5.78 3.59
C PRO A 213 14.87 4.37 3.20
N SER A 214 15.13 4.00 1.95
CA SER A 214 15.15 2.58 1.57
C SER A 214 16.24 1.86 2.39
N THR A 215 16.01 0.61 2.77
CA THR A 215 16.89 -0.23 3.59
C THR A 215 18.20 -0.62 2.90
N LEU A 216 18.81 0.30 2.17
CA LEU A 216 19.98 0.07 1.32
C LEU A 216 21.11 1.08 1.54
N LEU A 217 21.00 1.90 2.57
CA LEU A 217 22.10 2.81 2.91
C LEU A 217 23.31 2.02 3.37
N LYS A 218 24.47 2.41 2.90
CA LYS A 218 25.74 1.88 3.39
C LYS A 218 26.07 2.58 4.71
N ASN A 219 26.59 1.84 5.67
CA ASN A 219 26.99 2.42 6.95
C ASN A 219 28.31 3.17 6.81
N THR A 220 28.26 4.31 6.11
CA THR A 220 29.37 5.21 5.87
C THR A 220 29.00 6.63 6.31
N PRO A 221 29.99 7.49 6.65
CA PRO A 221 29.72 8.90 6.98
C PRO A 221 29.00 9.66 5.88
N ASP A 222 29.25 9.33 4.61
CA ASP A 222 28.65 9.99 3.44
C ASP A 222 27.16 9.65 3.28
N ASP A 223 26.73 8.48 3.74
CA ASP A 223 25.32 8.07 3.70
C ASP A 223 24.52 8.55 4.93
N ALA A 224 25.18 8.96 6.02
CA ALA A 224 24.53 9.42 7.24
C ALA A 224 23.51 10.57 7.03
N PRO A 225 23.72 11.58 6.18
CA PRO A 225 22.75 12.64 5.94
C PRO A 225 21.46 12.16 5.24
N TYR A 226 21.48 10.98 4.60
CA TYR A 226 20.30 10.37 3.95
C TYR A 226 19.53 9.44 4.90
N ALA A 227 20.11 9.17 6.09
CA ALA A 227 19.51 8.32 7.12
C ALA A 227 18.66 9.15 8.07
N PHE A 228 17.39 9.30 7.74
CA PHE A 228 16.41 9.98 8.61
C PHE A 228 15.03 9.36 8.47
N GLY A 229 14.26 9.40 9.57
CA GLY A 229 12.85 9.04 9.60
C GLY A 229 12.04 10.21 10.15
N VAL A 230 11.05 10.70 9.40
CA VAL A 230 10.20 11.84 9.80
C VAL A 230 8.75 11.62 9.41
N ILE A 231 7.83 12.28 10.13
CA ILE A 231 6.42 12.40 9.75
C ILE A 231 6.06 13.89 9.72
N ILE A 232 5.55 14.36 8.58
CA ILE A 232 5.16 15.75 8.36
C ILE A 232 3.83 15.85 7.63
N ALA A 233 3.11 16.94 7.82
CA ALA A 233 1.86 17.22 7.09
C ALA A 233 2.14 17.39 5.58
N THR A 234 1.20 16.94 4.73
CA THR A 234 1.36 17.02 3.26
C THR A 234 1.26 18.43 2.70
N ASP A 235 0.82 19.39 3.49
CA ASP A 235 0.78 20.83 3.20
C ASP A 235 1.97 21.61 3.81
N THR A 236 3.02 20.92 4.29
CA THR A 236 4.21 21.57 4.86
C THR A 236 4.89 22.49 3.84
N PRO A 237 5.22 23.74 4.18
CA PRO A 237 5.90 24.66 3.29
C PRO A 237 7.20 24.11 2.72
N GLY A 238 7.42 24.28 1.41
CA GLY A 238 8.57 23.75 0.69
C GLY A 238 8.38 22.31 0.17
N LEU A 239 7.34 21.59 0.61
CA LEU A 239 6.99 20.29 0.09
C LEU A 239 6.25 20.44 -1.26
N LYS A 240 6.54 19.56 -2.23
CA LYS A 240 5.86 19.51 -3.53
C LYS A 240 5.69 18.05 -3.94
N PHE A 241 4.46 17.67 -4.30
CA PHE A 241 4.18 16.34 -4.86
C PHE A 241 3.96 16.51 -6.37
N ILE A 242 4.93 16.11 -7.19
CA ILE A 242 4.80 16.12 -8.65
C ILE A 242 4.08 14.84 -9.06
N CYS A 243 2.77 14.98 -9.34
CA CYS A 243 1.90 13.87 -9.67
C CYS A 243 2.09 13.44 -11.14
N ARG A 244 2.01 12.11 -11.38
CA ARG A 244 1.91 11.58 -12.74
C ARG A 244 0.58 11.93 -13.39
N GLU A 245 0.48 11.67 -14.68
CA GLU A 245 -0.80 11.73 -15.41
C GLU A 245 -1.84 10.80 -14.77
N SER A 246 -3.10 11.27 -14.68
CA SER A 246 -4.23 10.43 -14.29
C SER A 246 -4.46 9.31 -15.31
N ILE A 247 -4.79 8.13 -14.84
CA ILE A 247 -5.00 6.95 -15.67
C ILE A 247 -6.48 6.64 -15.93
N ASP A 248 -7.39 7.38 -15.31
CA ASP A 248 -8.83 7.29 -15.59
C ASP A 248 -9.26 8.31 -16.68
N TYR A 249 -8.42 9.29 -16.97
CA TYR A 249 -8.64 10.36 -17.94
C TYR A 249 -9.94 11.15 -17.72
N GLY A 250 -10.46 11.21 -16.48
CA GLY A 250 -11.71 11.85 -16.13
C GLY A 250 -12.97 11.18 -16.72
N ARG A 251 -12.88 9.92 -17.11
CA ARG A 251 -13.95 9.14 -17.69
C ARG A 251 -15.01 8.71 -16.67
N SER A 252 -16.14 8.23 -17.18
CA SER A 252 -17.27 7.80 -16.36
C SER A 252 -16.96 6.47 -15.60
N ARG A 253 -17.70 6.22 -14.53
CA ARG A 253 -17.63 4.92 -13.82
C ARG A 253 -18.04 3.73 -14.72
N PHE A 254 -18.81 3.96 -15.76
CA PHE A 254 -19.16 2.93 -16.73
C PHE A 254 -17.96 2.58 -17.63
N ASP A 255 -17.26 3.59 -18.13
CA ASP A 255 -16.15 3.40 -19.08
C ASP A 255 -14.86 2.93 -18.39
N HIS A 256 -14.60 3.43 -17.17
CA HIS A 256 -13.45 3.08 -16.33
C HIS A 256 -13.90 2.73 -14.90
N PRO A 257 -14.53 1.56 -14.70
CA PRO A 257 -15.20 1.24 -13.44
C PRO A 257 -14.26 1.13 -12.23
N LEU A 258 -12.99 0.81 -12.43
CA LEU A 258 -11.98 0.73 -11.38
C LEU A 258 -11.10 1.99 -11.34
N GLY A 259 -10.55 2.43 -12.48
CA GLY A 259 -9.68 3.58 -12.56
C GLY A 259 -10.34 4.86 -12.04
N SER A 260 -11.61 5.09 -12.38
CA SER A 260 -12.40 6.24 -11.90
C SER A 260 -12.70 6.26 -10.40
N ARG A 261 -12.44 5.17 -9.69
CA ARG A 261 -12.74 5.01 -8.24
C ARG A 261 -11.48 4.77 -7.41
N PHE A 262 -10.58 3.90 -7.86
CA PHE A 262 -9.50 3.35 -7.06
C PHE A 262 -8.11 3.86 -7.48
N GLU A 263 -8.06 4.92 -8.27
CA GLU A 263 -6.79 5.56 -8.61
C GLU A 263 -6.21 6.27 -7.39
N GLU A 264 -5.14 5.69 -6.83
CA GLU A 264 -4.45 6.24 -5.66
C GLU A 264 -3.54 7.42 -5.99
N MET A 265 -3.25 7.68 -7.26
CA MET A 265 -2.23 8.61 -7.74
C MET A 265 -0.83 8.25 -7.21
N ASP A 266 0.20 8.55 -7.98
CA ASP A 266 1.59 8.40 -7.57
C ASP A 266 2.35 9.68 -7.85
N ALA A 267 3.24 10.09 -6.94
CA ALA A 267 3.97 11.35 -7.04
C ALA A 267 5.44 11.20 -6.67
N VAL A 268 6.29 12.02 -7.29
CA VAL A 268 7.63 12.33 -6.79
C VAL A 268 7.49 13.44 -5.76
N VAL A 269 8.11 13.25 -4.59
CA VAL A 269 8.10 14.22 -3.49
C VAL A 269 9.37 15.03 -3.52
N VAL A 270 9.27 16.34 -3.71
CA VAL A 270 10.37 17.29 -3.67
C VAL A 270 10.35 18.03 -2.34
N PHE A 271 11.50 18.09 -1.70
CA PHE A 271 11.79 18.84 -0.49
C PHE A 271 12.62 20.05 -0.87
N ASP A 272 12.00 21.23 -0.89
CA ASP A 272 12.63 22.51 -1.19
C ASP A 272 12.86 23.27 0.11
N ASP A 273 13.96 22.90 0.82
CA ASP A 273 14.31 23.39 2.15
C ASP A 273 13.17 23.23 3.18
N VAL A 274 12.62 22.02 3.22
CA VAL A 274 11.54 21.66 4.14
C VAL A 274 12.07 21.59 5.56
N ARG A 275 11.60 22.50 6.43
CA ARG A 275 11.93 22.46 7.86
C ARG A 275 11.06 21.43 8.57
N VAL A 276 11.70 20.57 9.34
CA VAL A 276 11.06 19.53 10.16
C VAL A 276 11.48 19.71 11.61
N PRO A 277 10.57 20.03 12.53
CA PRO A 277 10.90 20.18 13.94
C PRO A 277 11.33 18.83 14.55
N TRP A 278 12.19 18.87 15.57
CA TRP A 278 12.72 17.66 16.22
C TRP A 278 11.61 16.74 16.73
N GLU A 279 10.48 17.28 17.12
CA GLU A 279 9.32 16.51 17.58
C GLU A 279 8.70 15.60 16.49
N ASN A 280 8.97 15.87 15.22
CA ASN A 280 8.49 15.07 14.09
C ASN A 280 9.57 14.11 13.52
N VAL A 281 10.75 14.07 14.16
CA VAL A 281 11.86 13.18 13.80
C VAL A 281 11.77 11.89 14.59
N LEU A 282 11.82 10.76 13.88
CA LEU A 282 11.79 9.41 14.44
C LEU A 282 13.18 8.76 14.44
N LEU A 283 14.05 9.11 13.51
CA LEU A 283 15.44 8.69 13.41
C LEU A 283 16.25 9.75 12.68
N TYR A 284 17.53 9.87 13.06
CA TYR A 284 18.43 10.86 12.48
C TYR A 284 19.88 10.38 12.48
N ARG A 285 20.50 10.37 11.28
CA ARG A 285 21.91 10.01 11.01
C ARG A 285 22.36 8.63 11.49
N ASP A 286 21.45 7.77 11.88
CA ASP A 286 21.74 6.39 12.26
C ASP A 286 21.34 5.46 11.12
N VAL A 287 22.31 5.12 10.26
CA VAL A 287 22.11 4.27 9.07
C VAL A 287 21.64 2.86 9.47
N GLU A 288 22.26 2.28 10.49
CA GLU A 288 21.93 0.92 10.92
C GLU A 288 20.49 0.84 11.44
N ARG A 289 20.07 1.79 12.28
CA ARG A 289 18.69 1.82 12.78
C ARG A 289 17.70 2.14 11.68
N CYS A 290 18.01 3.06 10.78
CA CYS A 290 17.16 3.33 9.63
C CYS A 290 16.94 2.10 8.76
N ASN A 291 17.99 1.33 8.47
CA ASN A 291 17.91 0.10 7.68
C ASN A 291 17.10 -1.00 8.38
N ASN A 292 17.12 -1.04 9.71
CA ASN A 292 16.47 -2.08 10.50
C ASN A 292 15.10 -1.66 11.10
N ALA A 293 14.70 -0.39 10.98
CA ALA A 293 13.52 0.15 11.67
C ALA A 293 12.24 -0.67 11.41
N TYR A 294 11.94 -0.97 10.16
CA TYR A 294 10.74 -1.74 9.79
C TYR A 294 10.74 -3.18 10.33
N ALA A 295 11.89 -3.84 10.33
CA ALA A 295 12.01 -5.21 10.83
C ALA A 295 11.98 -5.25 12.36
N ARG A 296 12.82 -4.44 13.01
CA ARG A 296 13.01 -4.48 14.47
C ARG A 296 11.78 -3.99 15.24
N THR A 297 11.07 -3.00 14.75
CA THR A 297 9.81 -2.55 15.36
C THR A 297 8.61 -3.43 14.99
N GLY A 298 8.75 -4.36 14.04
CA GLY A 298 7.68 -5.20 13.50
C GLY A 298 6.73 -4.47 12.55
N ALA A 299 7.08 -3.27 12.09
CA ALA A 299 6.28 -2.55 11.10
C ALA A 299 6.14 -3.36 9.80
N ALA A 300 7.21 -4.04 9.36
CA ALA A 300 7.17 -4.91 8.19
C ALA A 300 6.12 -6.02 8.31
N ALA A 301 6.02 -6.67 9.49
CA ALA A 301 5.04 -7.72 9.73
C ALA A 301 3.60 -7.18 9.74
N GLY A 302 3.36 -6.03 10.39
CA GLY A 302 2.05 -5.37 10.40
C GLY A 302 1.59 -4.94 9.00
N MET A 303 2.50 -4.40 8.19
CA MET A 303 2.23 -4.02 6.81
C MET A 303 2.00 -5.25 5.91
N ALA A 304 2.83 -6.28 6.02
CA ALA A 304 2.67 -7.52 5.26
C ALA A 304 1.35 -8.24 5.60
N HIS A 305 0.92 -8.20 6.85
CA HIS A 305 -0.37 -8.73 7.29
C HIS A 305 -1.52 -8.07 6.56
N GLN A 306 -1.56 -6.73 6.54
CA GLN A 306 -2.58 -5.97 5.80
C GLN A 306 -2.55 -6.31 4.30
N VAL A 307 -1.35 -6.42 3.71
CA VAL A 307 -1.22 -6.74 2.28
C VAL A 307 -1.74 -8.12 1.94
N VAL A 308 -1.49 -9.13 2.76
CA VAL A 308 -2.02 -10.49 2.52
C VAL A 308 -3.55 -10.47 2.59
N VAL A 309 -4.15 -9.74 3.54
CA VAL A 309 -5.61 -9.54 3.62
C VAL A 309 -6.13 -8.86 2.34
N LYS A 310 -5.48 -7.79 1.90
CA LYS A 310 -5.79 -7.10 0.65
C LYS A 310 -5.67 -8.03 -0.57
N ASN A 311 -4.62 -8.84 -0.63
CA ASN A 311 -4.38 -9.77 -1.75
C ASN A 311 -5.46 -10.85 -1.83
N ILE A 312 -5.98 -11.33 -0.71
CA ILE A 312 -7.12 -12.25 -0.65
C ILE A 312 -8.33 -11.59 -1.30
N ALA A 313 -8.73 -10.40 -0.87
CA ALA A 313 -9.88 -9.68 -1.43
C ALA A 313 -9.70 -9.39 -2.95
N LYS A 314 -8.49 -9.04 -3.39
CA LYS A 314 -8.18 -8.84 -4.81
C LYS A 314 -8.30 -10.14 -5.62
N THR A 315 -7.85 -11.26 -5.06
CA THR A 315 -7.94 -12.57 -5.72
C THR A 315 -9.38 -13.05 -5.80
N GLU A 316 -10.19 -12.83 -4.75
CA GLU A 316 -11.63 -13.11 -4.75
C GLU A 316 -12.35 -12.32 -5.84
N PHE A 317 -12.03 -11.03 -5.99
CA PHE A 317 -12.55 -10.19 -7.06
C PHE A 317 -12.19 -10.72 -8.45
N VAL A 318 -10.91 -11.06 -8.69
CA VAL A 318 -10.45 -11.57 -9.99
C VAL A 318 -11.11 -12.92 -10.31
N LEU A 319 -11.26 -13.80 -9.32
CA LEU A 319 -11.93 -15.10 -9.49
C LEU A 319 -13.39 -14.93 -9.85
N GLY A 320 -14.11 -14.08 -9.11
CA GLY A 320 -15.53 -13.79 -9.39
C GLY A 320 -15.73 -13.19 -10.78
N LEU A 321 -14.86 -12.25 -11.16
CA LEU A 321 -14.89 -11.65 -12.50
C LEU A 321 -14.59 -12.67 -13.61
N ALA A 322 -13.58 -13.52 -13.44
CA ALA A 322 -13.26 -14.60 -14.38
C ALA A 322 -14.44 -15.57 -14.56
N HIS A 323 -15.09 -15.95 -13.47
CA HIS A 323 -16.27 -16.83 -13.51
C HIS A 323 -17.42 -16.19 -14.27
N LEU A 324 -17.80 -14.94 -13.96
CA LEU A 324 -18.87 -14.23 -14.66
C LEU A 324 -18.60 -14.06 -16.15
N LEU A 325 -17.34 -13.80 -16.54
CA LEU A 325 -16.96 -13.70 -17.96
C LEU A 325 -17.28 -15.01 -18.72
N VAL A 326 -16.81 -16.15 -18.22
CA VAL A 326 -16.97 -17.43 -18.89
C VAL A 326 -18.40 -17.94 -18.82
N GLU A 327 -19.12 -17.67 -17.74
CA GLU A 327 -20.54 -17.99 -17.61
C GLU A 327 -21.37 -17.23 -18.63
N SER A 328 -21.14 -15.92 -18.78
CA SER A 328 -21.89 -15.07 -19.71
C SER A 328 -21.84 -15.56 -21.14
N ILE A 329 -20.66 -16.04 -21.58
CA ILE A 329 -20.44 -16.54 -22.95
C ILE A 329 -20.71 -18.04 -23.10
N GLY A 330 -21.14 -18.74 -22.03
CA GLY A 330 -21.43 -20.17 -22.05
C GLY A 330 -20.21 -21.08 -22.18
N ALA A 331 -19.03 -20.63 -21.71
CA ALA A 331 -17.76 -21.34 -21.83
C ALA A 331 -17.33 -22.06 -20.54
N ASP A 332 -18.08 -21.95 -19.48
CA ASP A 332 -17.80 -22.42 -18.11
C ASP A 332 -17.61 -23.96 -18.00
N ALA A 333 -18.20 -24.74 -18.93
CA ALA A 333 -18.09 -26.19 -18.92
C ALA A 333 -16.82 -26.74 -19.62
N PHE A 334 -16.05 -25.91 -20.34
CA PHE A 334 -14.86 -26.37 -21.04
C PHE A 334 -13.70 -26.64 -20.07
N GLN A 335 -13.05 -27.79 -20.18
CA GLN A 335 -11.97 -28.22 -19.29
C GLN A 335 -10.81 -27.20 -19.21
N HIS A 336 -10.38 -26.63 -20.34
CA HIS A 336 -9.30 -25.63 -20.37
C HIS A 336 -9.70 -24.28 -19.72
N VAL A 337 -10.99 -24.01 -19.57
CA VAL A 337 -11.53 -22.87 -18.83
C VAL A 337 -11.54 -23.18 -17.34
N GLN A 338 -12.03 -24.38 -16.97
CA GLN A 338 -12.02 -24.84 -15.58
C GLN A 338 -10.59 -24.90 -15.00
N GLU A 339 -9.61 -25.31 -15.79
CA GLU A 339 -8.19 -25.29 -15.41
C GLU A 339 -7.73 -23.87 -15.00
N LYS A 340 -8.09 -22.85 -15.79
CA LYS A 340 -7.75 -21.45 -15.50
C LYS A 340 -8.44 -20.91 -14.24
N LEU A 341 -9.71 -21.24 -14.04
CA LEU A 341 -10.41 -20.89 -12.82
C LEU A 341 -9.80 -21.59 -11.60
N ALA A 342 -9.41 -22.85 -11.74
CA ALA A 342 -8.74 -23.61 -10.69
C ALA A 342 -7.39 -22.98 -10.30
N GLU A 343 -6.61 -22.46 -11.26
CA GLU A 343 -5.34 -21.77 -11.00
C GLU A 343 -5.57 -20.51 -10.12
N ILE A 344 -6.61 -19.72 -10.38
CA ILE A 344 -6.96 -18.56 -9.55
C ILE A 344 -7.46 -19.01 -8.17
N TRP A 345 -8.27 -20.08 -8.11
CA TRP A 345 -8.75 -20.65 -6.85
C TRP A 345 -7.59 -21.15 -5.97
N ILE A 346 -6.62 -21.86 -6.55
CA ILE A 346 -5.42 -22.32 -5.83
C ILE A 346 -4.62 -21.12 -5.29
N THR A 347 -4.51 -20.05 -6.06
CA THR A 347 -3.89 -18.79 -5.60
C THR A 347 -4.61 -18.23 -4.38
N LEU A 348 -5.95 -18.19 -4.40
CA LEU A 348 -6.77 -17.72 -3.30
C LEU A 348 -6.55 -18.55 -2.03
N GLU A 349 -6.62 -19.88 -2.14
CA GLU A 349 -6.43 -20.78 -0.99
C GLU A 349 -4.99 -20.72 -0.45
N THR A 350 -4.01 -20.51 -1.33
CA THR A 350 -2.61 -20.32 -0.92
C THR A 350 -2.46 -19.05 -0.07
N MET A 351 -3.04 -17.93 -0.49
CA MET A 351 -3.00 -16.68 0.30
C MET A 351 -3.76 -16.82 1.62
N ARG A 352 -4.90 -17.51 1.63
CA ARG A 352 -5.66 -17.81 2.85
C ARG A 352 -4.87 -18.70 3.82
N ALA A 353 -4.14 -19.70 3.29
CA ALA A 353 -3.29 -20.56 4.10
C ALA A 353 -2.14 -19.79 4.75
N PHE A 354 -1.46 -18.90 4.01
CA PHE A 354 -0.42 -18.04 4.58
C PHE A 354 -0.96 -17.13 5.69
N LEU A 355 -2.12 -16.51 5.47
CA LEU A 355 -2.73 -15.67 6.52
C LEU A 355 -3.04 -16.48 7.78
N ARG A 356 -3.68 -17.66 7.63
CA ARG A 356 -3.98 -18.55 8.74
C ARG A 356 -2.73 -19.01 9.50
N ALA A 357 -1.69 -19.41 8.77
CA ALA A 357 -0.43 -19.80 9.38
C ALA A 357 0.20 -18.64 10.16
N ALA A 358 0.22 -17.43 9.58
CA ALA A 358 0.74 -16.25 10.24
C ALA A 358 -0.01 -15.89 11.53
N GLU A 359 -1.34 -16.05 11.54
CA GLU A 359 -2.18 -15.79 12.72
C GLU A 359 -2.11 -16.94 13.74
N ALA A 360 -2.03 -18.19 13.27
CA ALA A 360 -1.93 -19.37 14.16
C ALA A 360 -0.62 -19.39 14.94
N ASP A 361 0.49 -19.01 14.30
CA ASP A 361 1.83 -18.97 14.90
C ASP A 361 2.17 -17.58 15.48
N ALA A 362 1.16 -16.70 15.60
CA ALA A 362 1.34 -15.37 16.19
C ALA A 362 1.75 -15.46 17.66
N ALA A 363 2.66 -14.57 18.05
CA ALA A 363 3.20 -14.51 19.42
C ALA A 363 3.45 -13.06 19.87
N ALA A 364 3.58 -12.84 21.16
CA ALA A 364 4.03 -11.57 21.71
C ALA A 364 5.52 -11.37 21.40
N ASP A 365 5.86 -10.17 20.90
CA ASP A 365 7.24 -9.78 20.68
C ASP A 365 7.89 -9.13 21.92
N GLU A 366 9.13 -8.66 21.78
CA GLU A 366 9.89 -7.99 22.84
C GLU A 366 9.21 -6.72 23.40
N PHE A 367 8.28 -6.11 22.64
CA PHE A 367 7.49 -4.94 23.05
C PHE A 367 6.11 -5.33 23.60
N GLY A 368 5.85 -6.62 23.76
CA GLY A 368 4.58 -7.18 24.22
C GLY A 368 3.44 -7.03 23.22
N VAL A 369 3.72 -6.76 21.94
CA VAL A 369 2.70 -6.75 20.89
C VAL A 369 2.52 -8.15 20.34
N PHE A 370 1.27 -8.61 20.26
CA PHE A 370 0.95 -9.90 19.68
C PHE A 370 0.96 -9.79 18.15
N ARG A 371 2.01 -10.32 17.52
CA ARG A 371 2.29 -10.16 16.08
C ARG A 371 2.03 -11.42 15.30
N PRO A 372 1.55 -11.32 14.05
CA PRO A 372 1.51 -12.45 13.14
C PRO A 372 2.93 -12.94 12.84
N ALA A 373 3.09 -14.25 12.67
CA ALA A 373 4.37 -14.85 12.32
C ALA A 373 4.87 -14.32 10.96
N TRP A 374 6.16 -14.00 10.91
CA TRP A 374 6.77 -13.37 9.73
C TRP A 374 6.90 -14.33 8.53
N ASN A 375 7.34 -15.56 8.75
CA ASN A 375 7.70 -16.49 7.66
C ASN A 375 6.56 -16.73 6.65
N PRO A 376 5.31 -17.01 7.07
CA PRO A 376 4.20 -17.15 6.13
C PRO A 376 3.92 -15.85 5.35
N LEU A 377 4.02 -14.69 6.00
CA LEU A 377 3.82 -13.39 5.36
C LEU A 377 4.94 -13.07 4.37
N ASP A 378 6.19 -13.43 4.71
CA ASP A 378 7.35 -13.24 3.82
C ASP A 378 7.25 -14.14 2.58
N ALA A 379 6.82 -15.39 2.75
CA ALA A 379 6.52 -16.28 1.62
C ALA A 379 5.40 -15.71 0.73
N ALA A 380 4.30 -15.23 1.31
CA ALA A 380 3.18 -14.65 0.57
C ALA A 380 3.61 -13.42 -0.26
N ARG A 381 4.38 -12.49 0.34
CA ARG A 381 4.84 -11.28 -0.34
C ARG A 381 5.88 -11.55 -1.45
N ASN A 382 6.60 -12.67 -1.39
CA ASN A 382 7.51 -13.10 -2.44
C ASN A 382 6.78 -13.85 -3.57
N LEU A 383 5.67 -14.52 -3.28
CA LEU A 383 4.91 -15.31 -4.25
C LEU A 383 3.88 -14.48 -5.03
N PHE A 384 3.13 -13.60 -4.35
CA PHE A 384 2.04 -12.84 -4.99
C PHE A 384 2.47 -11.96 -6.17
N PRO A 385 3.68 -11.33 -6.19
CA PRO A 385 4.21 -10.64 -7.36
C PRO A 385 4.29 -11.48 -8.65
N GLN A 386 4.33 -12.80 -8.54
CA GLN A 386 4.32 -13.73 -9.66
C GLN A 386 2.89 -14.17 -10.01
N LEU A 387 2.04 -14.37 -9.00
CA LEU A 387 0.67 -14.88 -9.17
C LEU A 387 -0.29 -13.82 -9.75
N TYR A 388 -0.20 -12.56 -9.29
CA TYR A 388 -1.13 -11.53 -9.76
C TYR A 388 -1.03 -11.26 -11.28
N PRO A 389 0.16 -11.07 -11.88
CA PRO A 389 0.28 -10.94 -13.34
C PRO A 389 -0.28 -12.14 -14.10
N ARG A 390 -0.13 -13.36 -13.55
CA ARG A 390 -0.68 -14.57 -14.16
C ARG A 390 -2.22 -14.57 -14.11
N MET A 391 -2.84 -14.14 -13.03
CA MET A 391 -4.30 -13.99 -12.96
C MET A 391 -4.83 -12.97 -13.97
N ILE A 392 -4.11 -11.88 -14.19
CA ILE A 392 -4.46 -10.88 -15.22
C ILE A 392 -4.34 -11.47 -16.63
N GLU A 393 -3.28 -12.25 -16.91
CA GLU A 393 -3.14 -12.99 -18.17
C GLU A 393 -4.31 -13.97 -18.39
N ILE A 394 -4.75 -14.67 -17.35
CA ILE A 394 -5.92 -15.54 -17.41
C ILE A 394 -7.18 -14.75 -17.80
N LEU A 395 -7.44 -13.59 -17.20
CA LEU A 395 -8.57 -12.73 -17.60
C LEU A 395 -8.48 -12.33 -19.08
N GLN A 396 -7.29 -11.98 -19.57
CA GLN A 396 -7.07 -11.65 -20.98
C GLN A 396 -7.37 -12.85 -21.90
N GLN A 397 -6.93 -14.05 -21.52
CA GLN A 397 -7.20 -15.27 -22.26
C GLN A 397 -8.71 -15.63 -22.29
N LEU A 398 -9.40 -15.46 -21.16
CA LEU A 398 -10.82 -15.79 -21.04
C LEU A 398 -11.71 -14.76 -21.77
N GLY A 399 -11.40 -13.48 -21.71
CA GLY A 399 -12.18 -12.42 -22.34
C GLY A 399 -11.81 -12.17 -23.80
N ALA A 400 -10.56 -12.53 -24.18
CA ALA A 400 -10.01 -12.44 -25.54
C ALA A 400 -10.34 -11.10 -26.26
N SER A 401 -10.66 -11.14 -27.55
CA SER A 401 -11.04 -9.95 -28.33
C SER A 401 -12.29 -9.23 -27.83
N GLY A 402 -13.13 -9.91 -27.06
CA GLY A 402 -14.30 -9.31 -26.41
C GLY A 402 -13.94 -8.16 -25.47
N LEU A 403 -12.77 -8.18 -24.84
CA LEU A 403 -12.31 -7.12 -23.95
C LEU A 403 -12.01 -5.81 -24.67
N VAL A 404 -11.57 -5.83 -25.93
CA VAL A 404 -11.19 -4.63 -26.69
C VAL A 404 -12.30 -4.06 -27.55
N ALA A 405 -13.39 -4.81 -27.75
CA ALA A 405 -14.47 -4.43 -28.67
C ALA A 405 -15.70 -3.82 -27.96
N MET A 406 -15.58 -3.36 -26.69
CA MET A 406 -16.72 -2.86 -25.92
C MET A 406 -17.04 -1.39 -26.27
N PRO A 407 -18.35 -1.08 -26.49
CA PRO A 407 -18.81 0.29 -26.73
C PRO A 407 -18.71 1.13 -25.45
N THR A 408 -18.72 2.46 -25.58
CA THR A 408 -18.76 3.41 -24.46
C THR A 408 -20.18 3.63 -23.94
N ALA A 409 -20.31 4.28 -22.77
CA ALA A 409 -21.59 4.70 -22.24
C ALA A 409 -22.41 5.54 -23.22
N ALA A 410 -21.75 6.39 -24.00
CA ALA A 410 -22.42 7.27 -25.00
C ALA A 410 -23.07 6.46 -26.13
N ASP A 411 -22.49 5.34 -26.52
CA ASP A 411 -23.03 4.50 -27.60
C ASP A 411 -24.34 3.83 -27.19
N LEU A 412 -24.57 3.60 -25.88
CA LEU A 412 -25.78 2.94 -25.35
C LEU A 412 -27.05 3.82 -25.42
N THR A 413 -26.90 5.11 -25.67
CA THR A 413 -28.00 6.07 -25.80
C THR A 413 -28.09 6.70 -27.19
N GLY A 414 -27.23 6.28 -28.11
CA GLY A 414 -27.10 6.81 -29.47
C GLY A 414 -27.95 6.06 -30.52
N PRO A 415 -27.81 6.42 -31.80
CA PRO A 415 -28.55 5.79 -32.89
C PRO A 415 -28.16 4.32 -33.15
N LEU A 416 -27.08 3.83 -32.53
CA LEU A 416 -26.60 2.45 -32.68
C LEU A 416 -27.17 1.49 -31.63
N VAL A 417 -28.04 1.94 -30.76
CA VAL A 417 -28.52 1.14 -29.59
C VAL A 417 -29.15 -0.20 -30.01
N ASP A 418 -29.86 -0.27 -31.12
CA ASP A 418 -30.49 -1.49 -31.59
C ASP A 418 -29.47 -2.50 -32.14
N ASP A 419 -28.43 -2.00 -32.84
CA ASP A 419 -27.31 -2.83 -33.27
C ASP A 419 -26.51 -3.33 -32.07
N ILE A 420 -26.29 -2.48 -31.07
CA ILE A 420 -25.61 -2.87 -29.83
C ILE A 420 -26.39 -3.97 -29.12
N ARG A 421 -27.68 -3.79 -28.91
CA ARG A 421 -28.54 -4.80 -28.27
C ARG A 421 -28.50 -6.13 -29.02
N ARG A 422 -28.45 -6.10 -30.35
CA ARG A 422 -28.44 -7.30 -31.17
C ARG A 422 -27.10 -8.02 -31.21
N TYR A 423 -26.00 -7.29 -31.36
CA TYR A 423 -24.68 -7.87 -31.66
C TYR A 423 -23.76 -8.01 -30.44
N TYR A 424 -24.05 -7.34 -29.32
CA TYR A 424 -23.28 -7.45 -28.10
C TYR A 424 -23.87 -8.38 -27.04
N GLN A 425 -24.96 -9.07 -27.34
CA GLN A 425 -25.49 -10.12 -26.48
C GLN A 425 -24.52 -11.30 -26.34
N ALA A 426 -24.62 -12.04 -25.27
CA ALA A 426 -23.89 -13.26 -25.01
C ALA A 426 -24.84 -14.46 -24.86
N ALA A 427 -24.30 -15.65 -24.67
CA ALA A 427 -25.12 -16.86 -24.55
C ALA A 427 -26.08 -16.83 -23.34
N ARG A 428 -25.66 -16.19 -22.24
CA ARG A 428 -26.43 -16.14 -20.98
C ARG A 428 -26.55 -14.70 -20.41
N ALA A 429 -26.28 -13.69 -21.24
CA ALA A 429 -26.44 -12.29 -20.86
C ALA A 429 -26.93 -11.48 -22.06
N ASP A 430 -27.81 -10.52 -21.85
CA ASP A 430 -28.10 -9.54 -22.89
C ASP A 430 -26.95 -8.54 -23.05
N ALA A 431 -27.06 -7.65 -24.02
CA ALA A 431 -26.00 -6.69 -24.30
C ALA A 431 -25.76 -5.71 -23.14
N LEU A 432 -26.82 -5.32 -22.43
CA LEU A 432 -26.73 -4.32 -21.35
C LEU A 432 -26.09 -4.90 -20.08
N ASP A 433 -26.18 -6.20 -19.88
CA ASP A 433 -25.49 -6.91 -18.81
C ASP A 433 -24.04 -7.28 -19.21
N ARG A 434 -23.84 -7.73 -20.45
CA ARG A 434 -22.51 -8.12 -20.93
C ARG A 434 -21.54 -6.95 -21.01
N ILE A 435 -21.97 -5.80 -21.54
CA ILE A 435 -21.07 -4.67 -21.78
C ILE A 435 -20.43 -4.16 -20.48
N PRO A 436 -21.17 -3.89 -19.38
CA PRO A 436 -20.56 -3.49 -18.11
C PRO A 436 -19.59 -4.53 -17.54
N LEU A 437 -19.92 -5.81 -17.65
CA LEU A 437 -19.05 -6.90 -17.22
C LEU A 437 -17.72 -6.92 -17.97
N PHE A 438 -17.76 -6.81 -19.30
CA PHE A 438 -16.56 -6.80 -20.12
C PHE A 438 -15.78 -5.48 -19.99
N ARG A 439 -16.45 -4.35 -19.72
CA ARG A 439 -15.79 -3.09 -19.35
C ARG A 439 -15.02 -3.22 -18.03
N LEU A 440 -15.64 -3.86 -17.03
CA LEU A 440 -14.95 -4.13 -15.76
C LEU A 440 -13.74 -5.05 -15.96
N ALA A 441 -13.86 -6.08 -16.78
CA ALA A 441 -12.76 -6.99 -17.09
C ALA A 441 -11.64 -6.29 -17.89
N TRP A 442 -12.00 -5.42 -18.85
CA TRP A 442 -11.05 -4.59 -19.57
C TRP A 442 -10.29 -3.64 -18.63
N ASP A 443 -10.98 -2.97 -17.72
CA ASP A 443 -10.34 -2.06 -16.75
C ASP A 443 -9.48 -2.81 -15.72
N THR A 444 -9.80 -4.09 -15.46
CA THR A 444 -8.99 -4.97 -14.61
C THR A 444 -7.73 -5.50 -15.30
N ALA A 445 -7.78 -5.72 -16.65
CA ALA A 445 -6.76 -6.52 -17.33
C ALA A 445 -6.02 -5.82 -18.48
N LEU A 446 -6.53 -4.72 -19.04
CA LEU A 446 -5.97 -4.08 -20.25
C LEU A 446 -5.79 -2.57 -20.14
N SER A 447 -6.49 -1.87 -19.27
CA SER A 447 -6.43 -0.42 -19.16
C SER A 447 -5.09 0.06 -18.57
N ALA A 448 -4.85 1.37 -18.58
CA ALA A 448 -3.73 1.97 -17.88
C ALA A 448 -3.79 1.69 -16.36
N PHE A 449 -4.99 1.63 -15.79
CA PHE A 449 -5.19 1.21 -14.39
C PHE A 449 -4.73 -0.23 -14.17
N ALA A 450 -5.11 -1.17 -15.04
CA ALA A 450 -4.64 -2.57 -14.99
C ALA A 450 -3.12 -2.67 -15.05
N GLY A 451 -2.48 -1.95 -15.98
CA GLY A 451 -1.03 -1.92 -16.11
C GLY A 451 -0.33 -1.40 -14.85
N ARG A 452 -0.86 -0.32 -14.25
CA ARG A 452 -0.36 0.22 -12.97
C ARG A 452 -0.54 -0.79 -11.84
N GLN A 453 -1.67 -1.51 -11.77
CA GLN A 453 -1.92 -2.51 -10.74
C GLN A 453 -0.93 -3.70 -10.85
N VAL A 454 -0.64 -4.18 -12.07
CA VAL A 454 0.35 -5.24 -12.31
C VAL A 454 1.75 -4.78 -11.85
N LEU A 455 2.16 -3.57 -12.23
CA LEU A 455 3.45 -3.01 -11.82
C LEU A 455 3.53 -2.83 -10.30
N TYR A 456 2.45 -2.32 -9.69
CA TYR A 456 2.33 -2.12 -8.26
C TYR A 456 2.53 -3.45 -7.49
N GLU A 457 1.80 -4.50 -7.85
CA GLU A 457 1.91 -5.80 -7.15
C GLU A 457 3.29 -6.44 -7.34
N ARG A 458 3.98 -6.19 -8.46
CA ARG A 458 5.34 -6.70 -8.68
C ARG A 458 6.40 -6.05 -7.79
N PHE A 459 6.28 -4.76 -7.48
CA PHE A 459 7.32 -3.98 -6.83
C PHE A 459 6.90 -3.38 -5.48
N PHE A 460 5.72 -3.70 -5.02
CA PHE A 460 5.11 -3.11 -3.83
C PHE A 460 5.99 -3.14 -2.58
N PHE A 461 6.65 -4.26 -2.29
CA PHE A 461 7.59 -4.41 -1.19
C PHE A 461 9.06 -4.16 -1.55
N GLY A 462 9.34 -3.79 -2.78
CA GLY A 462 10.68 -3.56 -3.30
C GLY A 462 10.99 -4.47 -4.49
N ASP A 463 12.26 -4.54 -4.86
CA ASP A 463 12.74 -5.36 -5.97
C ASP A 463 12.58 -6.87 -5.66
N PRO A 464 11.85 -7.65 -6.50
CA PRO A 464 11.61 -9.06 -6.23
C PRO A 464 12.86 -9.91 -6.13
N VAL A 465 13.91 -9.60 -6.91
CA VAL A 465 15.19 -10.35 -6.88
C VAL A 465 15.88 -10.15 -5.55
N ARG A 466 15.91 -8.90 -5.05
CA ARG A 466 16.46 -8.58 -3.74
C ARG A 466 15.67 -9.22 -2.61
N MET A 467 14.34 -9.23 -2.70
CA MET A 467 13.49 -9.85 -1.70
C MET A 467 13.72 -11.36 -1.63
N ALA A 468 13.80 -12.05 -2.77
CA ALA A 468 14.12 -13.46 -2.84
C ALA A 468 15.51 -13.77 -2.26
N GLY A 469 16.52 -12.95 -2.57
CA GLY A 469 17.86 -13.07 -1.98
C GLY A 469 17.85 -12.90 -0.46
N ALA A 470 17.10 -11.91 0.06
CA ALA A 470 16.94 -11.70 1.49
C ALA A 470 16.26 -12.90 2.18
N LEU A 471 15.23 -13.48 1.55
CA LEU A 471 14.55 -14.69 2.06
C LEU A 471 15.54 -15.84 2.24
N VAL A 472 16.35 -16.15 1.20
CA VAL A 472 17.36 -17.21 1.27
C VAL A 472 18.42 -16.92 2.34
N THR A 473 18.88 -15.67 2.45
CA THR A 473 19.85 -15.27 3.46
C THR A 473 19.30 -15.44 4.88
N THR A 474 18.05 -15.04 5.13
CA THR A 474 17.37 -15.16 6.41
C THR A 474 17.25 -16.63 6.84
N HIS A 475 16.93 -17.53 5.91
CA HIS A 475 16.75 -18.95 6.18
C HIS A 475 18.00 -19.81 5.91
N SER A 476 19.17 -19.18 5.72
CA SER A 476 20.41 -19.89 5.34
C SER A 476 20.84 -20.98 6.32
N SER A 477 20.58 -20.81 7.63
CA SER A 477 20.88 -21.82 8.66
C SER A 477 19.99 -23.06 8.51
N GLU A 478 18.70 -22.85 8.29
CA GLU A 478 17.73 -23.93 8.10
C GLU A 478 18.00 -24.70 6.80
N ILE A 479 18.30 -23.97 5.71
CA ILE A 479 18.69 -24.54 4.41
C ILE A 479 19.97 -25.40 4.57
N ARG A 480 20.96 -24.93 5.33
CA ARG A 480 22.15 -25.73 5.64
C ARG A 480 21.81 -27.01 6.38
N GLY A 481 20.90 -26.95 7.36
CA GLY A 481 20.43 -28.16 8.06
C GLY A 481 19.80 -29.20 7.13
N TYR A 482 19.06 -28.77 6.10
CA TYR A 482 18.55 -29.68 5.07
C TYR A 482 19.68 -30.25 4.21
N ALA A 483 20.66 -29.44 3.83
CA ALA A 483 21.82 -29.89 3.07
C ALA A 483 22.67 -30.92 3.83
N ASP A 484 22.80 -30.77 5.16
CA ASP A 484 23.54 -31.74 6.01
C ASP A 484 22.88 -33.11 6.02
N ARG A 485 21.54 -33.21 6.01
CA ARG A 485 20.81 -34.48 5.86
C ARG A 485 21.13 -35.16 4.53
N ILE A 486 21.26 -34.42 3.45
CA ILE A 486 21.61 -34.98 2.15
C ILE A 486 23.07 -35.45 2.15
N ARG A 487 24.00 -34.70 2.75
CA ARG A 487 25.41 -35.13 2.93
C ARG A 487 25.53 -36.44 3.69
N GLU A 488 24.69 -36.65 4.71
CA GLU A 488 24.66 -37.91 5.48
C GLU A 488 24.25 -39.09 4.59
N ILE A 489 23.20 -38.91 3.73
CA ILE A 489 22.79 -39.93 2.76
C ILE A 489 23.95 -40.29 1.81
N ILE A 490 24.63 -39.26 1.27
CA ILE A 490 25.77 -39.46 0.37
C ILE A 490 26.88 -40.25 1.06
N ARG A 491 27.21 -39.89 2.31
CA ARG A 491 28.27 -40.55 3.10
C ARG A 491 27.94 -42.02 3.31
N THR A 492 26.74 -42.36 3.76
CA THR A 492 26.34 -43.74 3.98
C THR A 492 26.29 -44.55 2.70
N THR A 493 25.93 -43.94 1.57
CA THR A 493 25.95 -44.62 0.27
C THR A 493 27.37 -44.97 -0.21
N VAL A 494 28.36 -44.15 0.12
CA VAL A 494 29.77 -44.40 -0.24
C VAL A 494 30.40 -45.43 0.70
N ASP A 495 30.04 -45.45 1.98
CA ASP A 495 30.56 -46.39 2.96
C ASP A 495 30.08 -47.85 2.72
N ASP A 496 29.00 -48.07 1.92
CA ASP A 496 28.45 -49.37 1.52
C ASP A 496 29.10 -49.94 0.24
N THR A 497 30.03 -49.18 -0.39
CA THR A 497 30.77 -49.61 -1.60
C THR A 497 32.22 -49.94 -1.33
#